data_e90c8cd84cd89eddbcf1a37f7cde05f3
#
_entry.id   e90c8cd84cd89eddbcf1a37f7cde05f3
#
_cell.length_a   1.000
_cell.length_b   1.000
_cell.length_c   1.000
_cell.angle_alpha   90.00
_cell.angle_beta   90.00
_cell.angle_gamma   90.00
#
_symmetry.space_group_name_H-M   'P 1'
#
loop_
_entity.id
_entity.type
_entity.pdbx_description
1 polymer ?
#
loop_
_entity_poly.entity_id
_entity_poly.type
_entity_poly.pdbx_seq_one_letter_code
_entity_poly.pdbx_strand_id
1 'polypeptide(L)'
;MESLQLFTRQTKAISTARRSLLVIESIPGIRYNEIVEVVLGTGESRIGQVIEVGKVTTVVQVFGGVSEVDLLSSKVKYKGETLKLPVSPDLLGRIFDGSGHPIDGGPPIVADDYHDINGIPANPASRMPPAEFIETGISAIDGLNVLVRGQKLPIFSGSGLPHNKIAAQILRQASLKGKTEEFAIVFAAIGVSYDDAGYFISNLEETGALSRAVGFINTASSPVIERLSTPRLALTAAEYLAWEQDMHVLVILTDITNYCDALRELAAMRGEIPSRRGYPGYMYTDLASLYERAGRISGREGSITIIPILTMPDDDITHPIADLTGYITEGQIVLSRALERKRIYPPIDVFLSLSRMMKEGIGEGNTREDHNNVFMQSYATYAEGNYLREISTVIGSEALSDRDRIYLDASDRFEQEFISQDEFYRRSVEETLETAWNIFSMLPVEDLKLIQEEYIKKYLPETSK
;
A
#
# COMPACT_ATOMS: atom_id res chain seq x y z
N MET A 1 -11.78 -31.62 13.23
CA MET A 1 -12.16 -32.07 14.60
C MET A 1 -12.52 -30.80 15.37
N GLU A 2 -13.82 -30.45 15.42
CA GLU A 2 -14.31 -29.39 16.27
C GLU A 2 -13.98 -29.75 17.72
N SER A 3 -13.14 -28.97 18.37
CA SER A 3 -12.98 -29.03 19.83
C SER A 3 -14.30 -28.57 20.43
N LEU A 4 -15.14 -29.45 20.89
CA LEU A 4 -16.28 -29.15 21.75
C LEU A 4 -15.75 -28.34 22.94
N GLN A 5 -15.92 -27.01 22.88
CA GLN A 5 -15.72 -26.15 24.04
C GLN A 5 -16.84 -26.43 25.04
N LEU A 6 -16.60 -27.32 25.97
CA LEU A 6 -17.54 -27.75 27.02
C LEU A 6 -17.94 -26.65 28.00
N PHE A 7 -17.29 -25.48 27.97
CA PHE A 7 -17.60 -24.34 28.84
C PHE A 7 -17.45 -23.00 28.11
N THR A 8 -18.53 -22.28 27.95
CA THR A 8 -18.49 -20.88 27.51
C THR A 8 -18.08 -20.00 28.68
N ARG A 9 -16.89 -19.39 28.62
CA ARG A 9 -16.49 -18.38 29.61
C ARG A 9 -17.29 -17.12 29.33
N GLN A 10 -17.98 -16.61 30.34
CA GLN A 10 -18.75 -15.36 30.24
C GLN A 10 -18.65 -14.55 31.51
N THR A 11 -18.72 -13.21 31.41
CA THR A 11 -18.87 -12.30 32.53
C THR A 11 -20.04 -11.34 32.27
N LYS A 12 -20.69 -10.93 33.35
CA LYS A 12 -21.69 -9.84 33.39
C LYS A 12 -21.14 -8.61 34.08
N ALA A 13 -19.93 -8.69 34.68
CA ALA A 13 -19.33 -7.62 35.41
C ALA A 13 -18.67 -6.61 34.49
N ILE A 14 -19.49 -5.79 33.81
CA ILE A 14 -19.07 -4.66 33.01
C ILE A 14 -18.99 -3.45 33.94
N SER A 15 -17.76 -2.94 34.14
CA SER A 15 -17.53 -1.80 35.06
C SER A 15 -17.74 -0.46 34.38
N THR A 16 -17.39 -0.35 33.08
CA THR A 16 -17.47 0.90 32.32
C THR A 16 -17.64 0.62 30.84
N ALA A 17 -18.47 1.45 30.17
CA ALA A 17 -18.60 1.49 28.72
C ALA A 17 -18.36 2.93 28.25
N ARG A 18 -17.34 3.18 27.44
CA ARG A 18 -17.03 4.52 26.91
C ARG A 18 -16.53 4.43 25.46
N ARG A 19 -17.11 5.23 24.56
CA ARG A 19 -16.78 5.25 23.13
C ARG A 19 -16.92 3.85 22.50
N SER A 20 -15.80 3.14 22.30
CA SER A 20 -15.75 1.76 21.79
C SER A 20 -15.15 0.78 22.83
N LEU A 21 -14.91 1.21 24.06
CA LEU A 21 -14.23 0.41 25.08
C LEU A 21 -15.20 -0.07 26.15
N LEU A 22 -15.06 -1.36 26.53
CA LEU A 22 -15.64 -1.95 27.73
C LEU A 22 -14.53 -2.31 28.70
N VAL A 23 -14.67 -1.89 29.94
CA VAL A 23 -13.85 -2.37 31.06
C VAL A 23 -14.66 -3.42 31.81
N ILE A 24 -14.13 -4.62 31.89
CA ILE A 24 -14.78 -5.78 32.47
C ILE A 24 -13.88 -6.39 33.55
N GLU A 25 -14.45 -7.14 34.46
CA GLU A 25 -13.68 -7.92 35.44
C GLU A 25 -12.86 -9.01 34.72
N SER A 26 -11.58 -9.10 35.07
CA SER A 26 -10.67 -10.09 34.48
C SER A 26 -10.98 -11.49 34.99
N ILE A 27 -11.14 -12.43 34.07
CA ILE A 27 -11.31 -13.85 34.41
C ILE A 27 -10.05 -14.65 34.03
N PRO A 28 -9.74 -15.75 34.70
CA PRO A 28 -8.55 -16.55 34.43
C PRO A 28 -8.51 -17.09 33.00
N GLY A 29 -7.35 -16.98 32.35
CA GLY A 29 -7.10 -17.56 31.03
C GLY A 29 -7.53 -16.72 29.84
N ILE A 30 -7.88 -15.43 30.04
CA ILE A 30 -8.06 -14.46 28.96
C ILE A 30 -6.70 -14.19 28.30
N ARG A 31 -6.71 -14.00 26.99
CA ARG A 31 -5.53 -13.68 26.21
C ARG A 31 -5.66 -12.33 25.51
N TYR A 32 -4.53 -11.68 25.32
CA TYR A 32 -4.44 -10.51 24.46
C TYR A 32 -4.84 -10.87 23.01
N ASN A 33 -5.57 -9.98 22.32
CA ASN A 33 -6.17 -10.20 20.99
C ASN A 33 -7.28 -11.25 20.93
N GLU A 34 -7.72 -11.84 22.05
CA GLU A 34 -8.84 -12.76 22.07
C GLU A 34 -10.14 -12.06 21.64
N ILE A 35 -10.93 -12.72 20.81
CA ILE A 35 -12.25 -12.25 20.41
C ILE A 35 -13.29 -12.58 21.47
N VAL A 36 -14.15 -11.61 21.69
CA VAL A 36 -15.30 -11.74 22.57
C VAL A 36 -16.58 -11.40 21.83
N GLU A 37 -17.68 -12.01 22.26
CA GLU A 37 -19.04 -11.67 21.84
C GLU A 37 -19.69 -10.86 22.95
N VAL A 38 -20.01 -9.60 22.66
CA VAL A 38 -20.75 -8.72 23.56
C VAL A 38 -22.22 -8.84 23.24
N VAL A 39 -22.95 -9.55 24.08
CA VAL A 39 -24.41 -9.74 23.95
C VAL A 39 -25.10 -8.62 24.69
N LEU A 40 -25.82 -7.80 23.95
CA LEU A 40 -26.60 -6.67 24.46
C LEU A 40 -27.84 -7.14 25.21
N GLY A 41 -28.41 -6.28 26.05
CA GLY A 41 -29.67 -6.55 26.76
C GLY A 41 -30.85 -6.81 25.81
N THR A 42 -30.79 -6.32 24.58
CA THR A 42 -31.76 -6.56 23.50
C THR A 42 -31.67 -7.95 22.89
N GLY A 43 -30.60 -8.69 23.16
CA GLY A 43 -30.29 -9.99 22.53
C GLY A 43 -29.41 -9.87 21.26
N GLU A 44 -29.13 -8.67 20.78
CA GLU A 44 -28.18 -8.43 19.70
C GLU A 44 -26.75 -8.71 20.20
N SER A 45 -25.90 -9.18 19.31
CA SER A 45 -24.50 -9.47 19.60
C SER A 45 -23.56 -8.58 18.79
N ARG A 46 -22.50 -8.11 19.43
CA ARG A 46 -21.38 -7.40 18.80
C ARG A 46 -20.06 -8.11 19.05
N ILE A 47 -19.16 -8.07 18.08
CA ILE A 47 -17.82 -8.60 18.25
C ILE A 47 -16.97 -7.57 19.00
N GLY A 48 -16.14 -8.04 19.92
CA GLY A 48 -15.12 -7.24 20.57
C GLY A 48 -13.78 -7.96 20.58
N GLN A 49 -12.71 -7.22 20.80
CA GLN A 49 -11.35 -7.75 20.92
C GLN A 49 -10.74 -7.32 22.26
N VAL A 50 -10.08 -8.25 22.93
CA VAL A 50 -9.33 -7.96 24.16
C VAL A 50 -8.06 -7.19 23.78
N ILE A 51 -7.97 -5.94 24.26
CA ILE A 51 -6.84 -5.05 23.98
C ILE A 51 -5.91 -4.85 25.18
N GLU A 52 -6.35 -5.25 26.37
CA GLU A 52 -5.53 -5.20 27.58
C GLU A 52 -6.02 -6.25 28.57
N VAL A 53 -5.07 -6.96 29.19
CA VAL A 53 -5.35 -7.95 30.22
C VAL A 53 -4.62 -7.55 31.51
N GLY A 54 -5.36 -6.97 32.47
CA GLY A 54 -4.86 -6.66 33.78
C GLY A 54 -5.18 -7.75 34.81
N LYS A 55 -4.63 -7.62 36.01
CA LYS A 55 -4.87 -8.58 37.14
C LYS A 55 -6.33 -8.56 37.62
N VAL A 56 -6.97 -7.41 37.56
CA VAL A 56 -8.33 -7.19 38.11
C VAL A 56 -9.31 -6.87 36.95
N THR A 57 -8.87 -6.12 35.96
CA THR A 57 -9.70 -5.65 34.87
C THR A 57 -9.11 -6.02 33.52
N THR A 58 -9.98 -6.32 32.57
CA THR A 58 -9.67 -6.53 31.16
C THR A 58 -10.37 -5.44 30.36
N VAL A 59 -9.66 -4.87 29.38
CA VAL A 59 -10.23 -3.89 28.45
C VAL A 59 -10.54 -4.58 27.13
N VAL A 60 -11.77 -4.42 26.68
CA VAL A 60 -12.28 -4.94 25.41
C VAL A 60 -12.66 -3.76 24.53
N GLN A 61 -12.21 -3.76 23.32
CA GLN A 61 -12.65 -2.84 22.28
C GLN A 61 -13.75 -3.51 21.45
N VAL A 62 -14.89 -2.84 21.29
CA VAL A 62 -16.08 -3.38 20.63
C VAL A 62 -16.19 -2.81 19.21
N PHE A 63 -16.34 -3.69 18.24
CA PHE A 63 -16.65 -3.34 16.86
C PHE A 63 -18.08 -2.75 16.80
N GLY A 64 -18.28 -1.66 16.06
CA GLY A 64 -19.56 -0.96 16.02
C GLY A 64 -19.85 -0.08 17.25
N GLY A 65 -18.94 -0.03 18.25
CA GLY A 65 -19.07 0.84 19.43
C GLY A 65 -19.93 0.26 20.56
N VAL A 66 -20.13 1.06 21.63
CA VAL A 66 -20.77 0.64 22.89
C VAL A 66 -22.02 1.45 23.24
N SER A 67 -22.58 2.20 22.32
CA SER A 67 -23.70 3.13 22.56
C SER A 67 -24.96 2.46 23.16
N GLU A 68 -25.16 1.15 22.88
CA GLU A 68 -26.32 0.38 23.32
C GLU A 68 -25.97 -0.67 24.39
N VAL A 69 -24.74 -0.62 24.91
CA VAL A 69 -24.32 -1.52 25.98
C VAL A 69 -24.88 -1.03 27.30
N ASP A 70 -25.81 -1.78 27.87
CA ASP A 70 -26.27 -1.59 29.24
C ASP A 70 -25.39 -2.42 30.19
N LEU A 71 -24.81 -1.77 31.18
CA LEU A 71 -23.87 -2.38 32.13
C LEU A 71 -24.50 -3.51 32.97
N LEU A 72 -25.81 -3.51 33.15
CA LEU A 72 -26.53 -4.47 34.01
C LEU A 72 -27.04 -5.69 33.26
N SER A 73 -27.49 -5.51 32.01
CA SER A 73 -28.13 -6.56 31.21
C SER A 73 -27.22 -7.20 30.17
N SER A 74 -26.17 -6.48 29.72
CA SER A 74 -25.23 -7.00 28.73
C SER A 74 -24.28 -8.04 29.31
N LYS A 75 -23.75 -8.92 28.45
CA LYS A 75 -22.81 -10.00 28.81
C LYS A 75 -21.67 -10.03 27.82
N VAL A 76 -20.48 -10.44 28.29
CA VAL A 76 -19.32 -10.68 27.45
C VAL A 76 -18.98 -12.16 27.50
N LYS A 77 -19.02 -12.81 26.32
CA LYS A 77 -18.63 -14.20 26.12
C LYS A 77 -17.28 -14.24 25.44
N TYR A 78 -16.38 -15.03 25.96
CA TYR A 78 -15.02 -15.22 25.42
C TYR A 78 -15.02 -16.39 24.46
N LYS A 79 -14.48 -16.18 23.25
CA LYS A 79 -14.41 -17.20 22.21
C LYS A 79 -13.16 -18.11 22.34
N GLY A 80 -12.12 -17.66 23.06
CA GLY A 80 -10.87 -18.40 23.20
C GLY A 80 -9.97 -18.38 21.95
N GLU A 81 -10.31 -17.58 20.96
CA GLU A 81 -9.63 -17.47 19.68
C GLU A 81 -9.43 -16.00 19.28
N THR A 82 -8.53 -15.77 18.34
CA THR A 82 -8.27 -14.46 17.72
C THR A 82 -9.24 -14.20 16.57
N LEU A 83 -9.23 -12.98 16.02
CA LEU A 83 -10.02 -12.67 14.84
C LEU A 83 -9.46 -13.45 13.63
N LYS A 84 -10.35 -14.13 12.92
CA LYS A 84 -10.01 -14.93 11.75
C LYS A 84 -10.80 -14.46 10.54
N LEU A 85 -10.16 -14.55 9.38
CA LEU A 85 -10.80 -14.35 8.07
C LEU A 85 -11.22 -15.72 7.52
N PRO A 86 -12.49 -15.90 7.11
CA PRO A 86 -12.87 -17.05 6.29
C PRO A 86 -12.21 -16.92 4.91
N VAL A 87 -11.48 -17.94 4.48
CA VAL A 87 -10.74 -17.93 3.21
C VAL A 87 -11.26 -19.00 2.27
N SER A 88 -11.38 -18.64 1.01
CA SER A 88 -11.66 -19.50 -0.13
C SER A 88 -11.31 -18.75 -1.43
N PRO A 89 -11.22 -19.42 -2.61
CA PRO A 89 -11.06 -18.75 -3.90
C PRO A 89 -12.16 -17.71 -4.19
N ASP A 90 -13.35 -17.86 -3.58
CA ASP A 90 -14.49 -16.95 -3.72
C ASP A 90 -14.27 -15.57 -3.07
N LEU A 91 -13.09 -15.33 -2.45
CA LEU A 91 -12.68 -13.98 -2.04
C LEU A 91 -12.47 -13.06 -3.24
N LEU A 92 -12.03 -13.60 -4.39
CA LEU A 92 -11.86 -12.81 -5.61
C LEU A 92 -13.21 -12.26 -6.09
N GLY A 93 -13.22 -11.01 -6.50
CA GLY A 93 -14.43 -10.34 -6.93
C GLY A 93 -15.26 -9.74 -5.79
N ARG A 94 -14.81 -9.79 -4.54
CA ARG A 94 -15.59 -9.41 -3.37
C ARG A 94 -15.03 -8.17 -2.67
N ILE A 95 -15.94 -7.45 -2.01
CA ILE A 95 -15.62 -6.27 -1.20
C ILE A 95 -16.14 -6.46 0.23
N PHE A 96 -15.26 -6.22 1.20
CA PHE A 96 -15.51 -6.40 2.63
C PHE A 96 -15.32 -5.09 3.41
N ASP A 97 -15.94 -5.01 4.57
CA ASP A 97 -15.67 -3.94 5.56
C ASP A 97 -14.39 -4.21 6.38
N GLY A 98 -14.06 -3.30 7.30
CA GLY A 98 -12.91 -3.42 8.20
C GLY A 98 -13.02 -4.53 9.25
N SER A 99 -14.15 -5.26 9.30
CA SER A 99 -14.39 -6.42 10.16
C SER A 99 -14.37 -7.74 9.38
N GLY A 100 -14.25 -7.67 8.03
CA GLY A 100 -14.28 -8.83 7.14
C GLY A 100 -15.68 -9.27 6.72
N HIS A 101 -16.72 -8.45 6.92
CA HIS A 101 -18.07 -8.73 6.42
C HIS A 101 -18.23 -8.21 5.00
N PRO A 102 -18.88 -8.98 4.09
CA PRO A 102 -19.19 -8.52 2.74
C PRO A 102 -20.07 -7.26 2.75
N ILE A 103 -19.71 -6.27 1.91
CA ILE A 103 -20.49 -5.03 1.70
C ILE A 103 -20.96 -4.85 0.26
N ASP A 104 -20.64 -5.79 -0.61
CA ASP A 104 -20.99 -5.84 -2.03
C ASP A 104 -22.40 -6.42 -2.31
N GLY A 105 -23.19 -6.68 -1.26
CA GLY A 105 -24.51 -7.31 -1.37
C GLY A 105 -24.49 -8.82 -1.66
N GLY A 106 -23.31 -9.41 -1.78
CA GLY A 106 -23.14 -10.85 -1.96
C GLY A 106 -23.32 -11.65 -0.66
N PRO A 107 -23.46 -12.98 -0.74
CA PRO A 107 -23.57 -13.84 0.43
C PRO A 107 -22.25 -13.87 1.23
N PRO A 108 -22.30 -14.29 2.50
CA PRO A 108 -21.09 -14.61 3.26
C PRO A 108 -20.21 -15.65 2.51
N ILE A 109 -18.89 -15.53 2.68
CA ILE A 109 -17.96 -16.49 2.08
C ILE A 109 -18.17 -17.88 2.70
N VAL A 110 -18.28 -18.88 1.85
CA VAL A 110 -18.21 -20.29 2.27
C VAL A 110 -16.74 -20.62 2.44
N ALA A 111 -16.31 -20.72 3.70
CA ALA A 111 -14.90 -20.88 4.02
C ALA A 111 -14.39 -22.30 3.72
N ASP A 112 -13.25 -22.39 3.04
CA ASP A 112 -12.43 -23.61 2.98
C ASP A 112 -11.65 -23.75 4.30
N ASP A 113 -11.15 -22.64 4.84
CA ASP A 113 -10.46 -22.56 6.13
C ASP A 113 -10.64 -21.18 6.79
N TYR A 114 -10.15 -21.03 8.02
CA TYR A 114 -10.19 -19.81 8.83
C TYR A 114 -8.80 -19.40 9.27
N HIS A 115 -8.27 -18.32 8.70
CA HIS A 115 -6.91 -17.83 8.98
C HIS A 115 -6.89 -16.70 9.99
N ASP A 116 -5.95 -16.77 10.95
CA ASP A 116 -5.69 -15.70 11.92
C ASP A 116 -5.21 -14.43 11.20
N ILE A 117 -5.87 -13.31 11.44
CA ILE A 117 -5.53 -12.05 10.75
C ILE A 117 -4.17 -11.46 11.18
N ASN A 118 -3.64 -11.87 12.33
CA ASN A 118 -2.33 -11.40 12.77
C ASN A 118 -1.20 -11.93 11.89
N GLY A 119 -1.40 -13.08 11.24
CA GLY A 119 -0.42 -13.68 10.36
C GLY A 119 0.91 -13.98 11.04
N ILE A 120 1.87 -14.42 10.26
CA ILE A 120 3.25 -14.63 10.71
C ILE A 120 4.17 -14.07 9.63
N PRO A 121 5.10 -13.15 9.95
CA PRO A 121 6.10 -12.69 9.00
C PRO A 121 6.84 -13.87 8.37
N ALA A 122 7.10 -13.78 7.06
CA ALA A 122 7.81 -14.83 6.35
C ALA A 122 9.19 -15.10 6.98
N ASN A 123 9.51 -16.35 7.21
CA ASN A 123 10.80 -16.75 7.79
C ASN A 123 11.96 -16.19 6.93
N PRO A 124 12.87 -15.39 7.49
CA PRO A 124 14.00 -14.84 6.75
C PRO A 124 14.84 -15.90 6.01
N ALA A 125 14.99 -17.08 6.58
CA ALA A 125 15.77 -18.18 5.95
C ALA A 125 15.10 -18.78 4.71
N SER A 126 13.79 -18.64 4.55
CA SER A 126 13.03 -19.12 3.38
C SER A 126 12.74 -18.01 2.36
N ARG A 127 13.10 -16.77 2.63
CA ARG A 127 12.90 -15.66 1.70
C ARG A 127 13.79 -15.78 0.48
N MET A 128 13.22 -15.53 -0.67
CA MET A 128 13.94 -15.35 -1.92
C MET A 128 14.07 -13.85 -2.22
N PRO A 129 15.16 -13.40 -2.86
CA PRO A 129 15.28 -12.02 -3.32
C PRO A 129 14.12 -11.65 -4.23
N PRO A 130 13.62 -10.38 -4.17
CA PRO A 130 12.70 -9.86 -5.18
C PRO A 130 13.30 -10.01 -6.58
N ALA A 131 12.51 -10.43 -7.53
CA ALA A 131 12.89 -10.57 -8.94
C ALA A 131 11.63 -10.56 -9.79
N GLU A 132 11.75 -10.33 -11.10
CA GLU A 132 10.68 -10.20 -12.07
C GLU A 132 9.94 -8.85 -11.97
N PHE A 133 9.88 -8.18 -13.10
CA PHE A 133 9.27 -6.87 -13.25
C PHE A 133 7.74 -6.93 -13.16
N ILE A 134 7.16 -6.06 -12.35
CA ILE A 134 5.71 -5.79 -12.33
C ILE A 134 5.49 -4.48 -13.06
N GLU A 135 4.77 -4.53 -14.17
CA GLU A 135 4.38 -3.37 -14.94
C GLU A 135 3.19 -2.67 -14.27
N THR A 136 3.38 -1.43 -13.82
CA THR A 136 2.33 -0.62 -13.23
C THR A 136 1.52 0.16 -14.27
N GLY A 137 2.05 0.29 -15.48
CA GLY A 137 1.51 1.10 -16.56
C GLY A 137 1.74 2.60 -16.39
N ILE A 138 2.62 2.99 -15.45
CA ILE A 138 2.98 4.39 -15.13
C ILE A 138 4.46 4.61 -15.45
N SER A 139 4.77 5.43 -16.46
CA SER A 139 6.14 5.63 -16.95
C SER A 139 7.12 6.07 -15.87
N ALA A 140 6.74 6.98 -14.98
CA ALA A 140 7.62 7.46 -13.91
C ALA A 140 7.96 6.37 -12.87
N ILE A 141 7.14 5.32 -12.78
CA ILE A 141 7.43 4.13 -11.96
C ILE A 141 8.20 3.12 -12.82
N ASP A 142 7.60 2.68 -13.93
CA ASP A 142 8.12 1.57 -14.73
C ASP A 142 9.45 1.89 -15.42
N GLY A 143 9.70 3.17 -15.73
CA GLY A 143 10.95 3.60 -16.36
C GLY A 143 12.08 3.96 -15.39
N LEU A 144 11.75 4.43 -14.17
CA LEU A 144 12.73 5.04 -13.26
C LEU A 144 12.79 4.42 -11.86
N ASN A 145 11.72 3.76 -11.41
CA ASN A 145 11.57 3.29 -10.04
C ASN A 145 10.82 1.95 -10.01
N VAL A 146 11.24 1.00 -10.81
CA VAL A 146 10.50 -0.23 -11.10
C VAL A 146 10.02 -0.97 -9.84
N LEU A 147 8.82 -1.50 -9.94
CA LEU A 147 8.26 -2.43 -8.97
C LEU A 147 8.66 -3.85 -9.34
N VAL A 148 9.14 -4.60 -8.35
CA VAL A 148 9.62 -5.96 -8.53
C VAL A 148 8.81 -6.93 -7.68
N ARG A 149 8.53 -8.11 -8.20
CA ARG A 149 7.78 -9.16 -7.52
C ARG A 149 8.40 -9.54 -6.17
N GLY A 150 7.61 -9.42 -5.11
CA GLY A 150 8.05 -9.66 -3.73
C GLY A 150 8.64 -8.43 -3.02
N GLN A 151 8.64 -7.25 -3.66
CA GLN A 151 9.13 -6.00 -3.11
C GLN A 151 8.08 -5.29 -2.24
N LYS A 152 8.57 -4.46 -1.31
CA LYS A 152 7.80 -3.48 -0.56
C LYS A 152 8.20 -2.09 -1.05
N LEU A 153 7.35 -1.42 -1.83
CA LEU A 153 7.63 -0.11 -2.43
C LEU A 153 6.53 0.90 -2.04
N PRO A 154 6.73 1.72 -1.02
CA PRO A 154 5.73 2.68 -0.57
C PRO A 154 5.59 3.88 -1.50
N ILE A 155 4.39 4.50 -1.48
CA ILE A 155 4.14 5.81 -2.06
C ILE A 155 3.98 6.82 -0.93
N PHE A 156 4.86 7.81 -0.90
CA PHE A 156 4.83 8.94 0.03
C PHE A 156 4.12 10.10 -0.63
N SER A 157 2.93 10.40 -0.13
CA SER A 157 2.08 11.50 -0.61
C SER A 157 2.05 12.65 0.38
N GLY A 158 1.51 13.77 -0.05
CA GLY A 158 1.11 14.90 0.81
C GLY A 158 -0.40 15.09 0.81
N SER A 159 -0.93 15.81 1.79
CA SER A 159 -2.36 16.10 1.85
C SER A 159 -2.85 16.80 0.57
N GLY A 160 -3.90 16.27 -0.03
CA GLY A 160 -4.50 16.76 -1.27
C GLY A 160 -3.76 16.41 -2.56
N LEU A 161 -2.67 15.63 -2.52
CA LEU A 161 -2.05 15.06 -3.71
C LEU A 161 -2.84 13.83 -4.19
N PRO A 162 -2.78 13.47 -5.50
CA PRO A 162 -3.69 12.51 -6.12
C PRO A 162 -3.30 11.04 -5.90
N HIS A 163 -2.86 10.66 -4.69
CA HIS A 163 -2.43 9.28 -4.39
C HIS A 163 -3.54 8.24 -4.57
N ASN A 164 -4.80 8.61 -4.29
CA ASN A 164 -5.94 7.72 -4.52
C ASN A 164 -6.14 7.42 -6.01
N LYS A 165 -5.95 8.41 -6.89
CA LYS A 165 -6.00 8.19 -8.35
C LYS A 165 -4.87 7.29 -8.83
N ILE A 166 -3.65 7.49 -8.31
CA ILE A 166 -2.50 6.63 -8.63
C ILE A 166 -2.74 5.21 -8.14
N ALA A 167 -3.27 5.02 -6.93
CA ALA A 167 -3.65 3.71 -6.42
C ALA A 167 -4.68 3.02 -7.34
N ALA A 168 -5.75 3.73 -7.70
CA ALA A 168 -6.78 3.21 -8.60
C ALA A 168 -6.23 2.89 -10.01
N GLN A 169 -5.30 3.70 -10.52
CA GLN A 169 -4.62 3.44 -11.78
C GLN A 169 -3.78 2.16 -11.72
N ILE A 170 -2.99 1.96 -10.68
CA ILE A 170 -2.20 0.74 -10.47
C ILE A 170 -3.12 -0.47 -10.31
N LEU A 171 -4.19 -0.37 -9.50
CA LEU A 171 -5.21 -1.41 -9.33
C LEU A 171 -5.77 -1.90 -10.67
N ARG A 172 -6.05 -0.97 -11.57
CA ARG A 172 -6.63 -1.23 -12.88
C ARG A 172 -5.64 -1.83 -13.87
N GLN A 173 -4.39 -1.36 -13.86
CA GLN A 173 -3.42 -1.56 -14.94
C GLN A 173 -2.33 -2.57 -14.62
N ALA A 174 -1.99 -2.77 -13.33
CA ALA A 174 -0.86 -3.59 -12.93
C ALA A 174 -0.97 -5.04 -13.44
N SER A 175 0.15 -5.56 -13.92
CA SER A 175 0.24 -6.92 -14.44
C SER A 175 1.68 -7.45 -14.37
N LEU A 176 1.81 -8.78 -14.40
CA LEU A 176 3.08 -9.45 -14.66
C LEU A 176 3.23 -9.71 -16.16
N LYS A 177 4.38 -9.42 -16.70
CA LYS A 177 4.67 -9.64 -18.12
C LYS A 177 4.56 -11.14 -18.47
N GLY A 178 3.57 -11.50 -19.30
CA GLY A 178 3.36 -12.87 -19.77
C GLY A 178 2.64 -13.84 -18.85
N LYS A 179 2.17 -13.39 -17.67
CA LYS A 179 1.50 -14.23 -16.64
C LYS A 179 0.24 -13.56 -16.08
N THR A 180 -0.72 -13.25 -16.90
CA THR A 180 -1.93 -12.52 -16.49
C THR A 180 -2.91 -13.34 -15.64
N GLU A 181 -2.95 -14.65 -15.81
CA GLU A 181 -3.92 -15.54 -15.16
C GLU A 181 -3.60 -15.82 -13.68
N GLU A 182 -2.35 -15.66 -13.28
CA GLU A 182 -1.86 -15.93 -11.92
C GLU A 182 -1.70 -14.64 -11.08
N PHE A 183 -2.22 -13.49 -11.57
CA PHE A 183 -2.04 -12.21 -10.92
C PHE A 183 -3.33 -11.73 -10.26
N ALA A 184 -3.30 -11.56 -8.94
CA ALA A 184 -4.40 -11.02 -8.15
C ALA A 184 -4.01 -9.72 -7.45
N ILE A 185 -5.01 -8.93 -7.08
CA ILE A 185 -4.82 -7.68 -6.35
C ILE A 185 -5.62 -7.74 -5.06
N VAL A 186 -5.01 -7.33 -3.96
CA VAL A 186 -5.71 -7.11 -2.69
C VAL A 186 -5.58 -5.64 -2.33
N PHE A 187 -6.71 -5.00 -2.15
CA PHE A 187 -6.78 -3.57 -1.86
C PHE A 187 -7.38 -3.34 -0.47
N ALA A 188 -6.75 -2.46 0.32
CA ALA A 188 -7.29 -2.02 1.60
C ALA A 188 -7.34 -0.49 1.65
N ALA A 189 -8.55 0.07 1.76
CA ALA A 189 -8.79 1.46 2.09
C ALA A 189 -8.95 1.60 3.61
N ILE A 190 -8.09 2.38 4.25
CA ILE A 190 -7.95 2.46 5.71
C ILE A 190 -8.33 3.86 6.17
N GLY A 191 -9.47 4.01 6.83
CA GLY A 191 -9.94 5.28 7.38
C GLY A 191 -10.17 6.36 6.33
N VAL A 192 -10.58 5.99 5.12
CA VAL A 192 -10.82 6.92 4.01
C VAL A 192 -12.18 7.62 4.14
N SER A 193 -12.38 8.71 3.39
CA SER A 193 -13.68 9.37 3.28
C SER A 193 -14.71 8.47 2.57
N TYR A 194 -16.00 8.76 2.73
CA TYR A 194 -17.04 8.04 1.98
C TYR A 194 -16.91 8.26 0.46
N ASP A 195 -16.47 9.46 0.04
CA ASP A 195 -16.28 9.78 -1.37
C ASP A 195 -15.12 8.97 -1.97
N ASP A 196 -13.99 8.86 -1.23
CA ASP A 196 -12.87 8.02 -1.66
C ASP A 196 -13.26 6.54 -1.70
N ALA A 197 -13.99 6.05 -0.69
CA ALA A 197 -14.49 4.67 -0.69
C ALA A 197 -15.37 4.39 -1.91
N GLY A 198 -16.32 5.28 -2.19
CA GLY A 198 -17.18 5.21 -3.39
C GLY A 198 -16.37 5.24 -4.68
N TYR A 199 -15.38 6.12 -4.77
CA TYR A 199 -14.48 6.21 -5.92
C TYR A 199 -13.74 4.89 -6.20
N PHE A 200 -13.17 4.25 -5.17
CA PHE A 200 -12.46 2.98 -5.33
C PHE A 200 -13.41 1.85 -5.76
N ILE A 201 -14.57 1.75 -5.13
CA ILE A 201 -15.57 0.72 -5.46
C ILE A 201 -16.02 0.88 -6.92
N SER A 202 -16.48 2.07 -7.30
CA SER A 202 -16.92 2.35 -8.68
C SER A 202 -15.82 2.10 -9.70
N ASN A 203 -14.58 2.51 -9.41
CA ASN A 203 -13.45 2.29 -10.31
C ASN A 203 -13.17 0.79 -10.54
N LEU A 204 -13.21 -0.03 -9.48
CA LEU A 204 -13.01 -1.47 -9.58
C LEU A 204 -14.14 -2.17 -10.37
N GLU A 205 -15.40 -1.76 -10.15
CA GLU A 205 -16.56 -2.32 -10.83
C GLU A 205 -16.62 -1.92 -12.30
N GLU A 206 -16.54 -0.63 -12.61
CA GLU A 206 -16.67 -0.09 -13.97
C GLU A 206 -15.57 -0.56 -14.92
N THR A 207 -14.37 -0.78 -14.39
CA THR A 207 -13.22 -1.23 -15.19
C THR A 207 -13.10 -2.75 -15.29
N GLY A 208 -13.94 -3.50 -14.58
CA GLY A 208 -13.86 -4.95 -14.50
C GLY A 208 -12.66 -5.49 -13.71
N ALA A 209 -11.86 -4.62 -13.09
CA ALA A 209 -10.69 -5.00 -12.30
C ALA A 209 -11.08 -5.78 -11.04
N LEU A 210 -12.33 -5.62 -10.56
CA LEU A 210 -12.84 -6.32 -9.39
C LEU A 210 -12.76 -7.84 -9.55
N SER A 211 -12.95 -8.38 -10.76
CA SER A 211 -12.93 -9.83 -11.00
C SER A 211 -11.62 -10.53 -10.57
N ARG A 212 -10.52 -9.79 -10.49
CA ARG A 212 -9.20 -10.27 -10.03
C ARG A 212 -8.74 -9.57 -8.75
N ALA A 213 -9.65 -8.89 -8.06
CA ALA A 213 -9.33 -8.12 -6.86
C ALA A 213 -10.15 -8.56 -5.66
N VAL A 214 -9.60 -8.33 -4.47
CA VAL A 214 -10.30 -8.41 -3.18
C VAL A 214 -10.19 -7.04 -2.53
N GLY A 215 -11.32 -6.42 -2.16
CA GLY A 215 -11.36 -5.12 -1.51
C GLY A 215 -11.70 -5.19 -0.03
N PHE A 216 -10.99 -4.44 0.81
CA PHE A 216 -11.33 -4.19 2.21
C PHE A 216 -11.48 -2.69 2.42
N ILE A 217 -12.68 -2.24 2.75
CA ILE A 217 -12.99 -0.80 2.83
C ILE A 217 -13.35 -0.43 4.27
N ASN A 218 -12.52 0.40 4.88
CA ASN A 218 -12.76 1.00 6.17
C ASN A 218 -12.87 2.52 6.03
N THR A 219 -13.96 3.10 6.49
CA THR A 219 -14.20 4.54 6.41
C THR A 219 -13.74 5.27 7.67
N ALA A 220 -13.60 6.59 7.55
CA ALA A 220 -13.20 7.45 8.67
C ALA A 220 -14.17 7.42 9.86
N SER A 221 -15.45 7.10 9.61
CA SER A 221 -16.49 6.98 10.66
C SER A 221 -16.48 5.63 11.38
N SER A 222 -15.80 4.62 10.82
CA SER A 222 -15.71 3.28 11.42
C SER A 222 -14.88 3.30 12.72
N PRO A 223 -15.15 2.38 13.65
CA PRO A 223 -14.38 2.25 14.89
C PRO A 223 -12.88 2.05 14.66
N VAL A 224 -12.06 2.55 15.60
CA VAL A 224 -10.59 2.47 15.52
C VAL A 224 -10.08 1.05 15.33
N ILE A 225 -10.73 0.05 15.99
CA ILE A 225 -10.32 -1.35 15.90
C ILE A 225 -10.46 -1.90 14.47
N GLU A 226 -11.52 -1.53 13.74
CA GLU A 226 -11.70 -1.93 12.35
C GLU A 226 -10.62 -1.33 11.46
N ARG A 227 -10.16 -0.10 11.75
CA ARG A 227 -9.04 0.52 11.05
C ARG A 227 -7.74 -0.24 11.24
N LEU A 228 -7.54 -0.84 12.43
CA LEU A 228 -6.38 -1.66 12.74
C LEU A 228 -6.48 -3.08 12.16
N SER A 229 -7.68 -3.64 12.03
CA SER A 229 -7.88 -4.97 11.44
C SER A 229 -7.84 -4.97 9.91
N THR A 230 -8.26 -3.88 9.25
CA THR A 230 -8.36 -3.79 7.79
C THR A 230 -7.09 -4.22 7.03
N PRO A 231 -5.90 -3.68 7.29
CA PRO A 231 -4.69 -4.11 6.59
C PRO A 231 -4.29 -5.56 6.94
N ARG A 232 -4.63 -6.03 8.14
CA ARG A 232 -4.37 -7.41 8.56
C ARG A 232 -5.26 -8.40 7.82
N LEU A 233 -6.56 -8.09 7.67
CA LEU A 233 -7.51 -8.86 6.86
C LEU A 233 -7.04 -8.93 5.40
N ALA A 234 -6.66 -7.80 4.81
CA ALA A 234 -6.16 -7.73 3.45
C ALA A 234 -4.92 -8.61 3.26
N LEU A 235 -3.95 -8.51 4.16
CA LEU A 235 -2.75 -9.33 4.09
C LEU A 235 -3.04 -10.82 4.31
N THR A 236 -4.04 -11.18 5.12
CA THR A 236 -4.44 -12.58 5.31
C THR A 236 -5.09 -13.14 4.05
N ALA A 237 -5.94 -12.37 3.36
CA ALA A 237 -6.46 -12.74 2.05
C ALA A 237 -5.33 -12.90 1.02
N ALA A 238 -4.35 -11.98 1.02
CA ALA A 238 -3.20 -12.06 0.15
C ALA A 238 -2.33 -13.30 0.43
N GLU A 239 -2.11 -13.64 1.69
CA GLU A 239 -1.38 -14.85 2.07
C GLU A 239 -2.08 -16.12 1.59
N TYR A 240 -3.38 -16.23 1.74
CA TYR A 240 -4.16 -17.35 1.23
C TYR A 240 -4.01 -17.49 -0.30
N LEU A 241 -4.26 -16.40 -1.03
CA LEU A 241 -4.14 -16.40 -2.49
C LEU A 241 -2.72 -16.70 -2.97
N ALA A 242 -1.69 -16.19 -2.26
CA ALA A 242 -0.31 -16.40 -2.67
C ALA A 242 0.23 -17.78 -2.27
N TRP A 243 -0.07 -18.26 -1.06
CA TRP A 243 0.58 -19.43 -0.52
C TRP A 243 -0.21 -20.74 -0.71
N GLU A 244 -1.52 -20.63 -0.94
CA GLU A 244 -2.39 -21.82 -1.11
C GLU A 244 -3.00 -21.90 -2.51
N GLN A 245 -3.12 -20.76 -3.21
CA GLN A 245 -3.59 -20.71 -4.60
C GLN A 245 -2.46 -20.42 -5.60
N ASP A 246 -1.20 -20.34 -5.14
CA ASP A 246 0.01 -20.07 -5.93
C ASP A 246 -0.05 -18.81 -6.81
N MET A 247 -0.83 -17.79 -6.41
CA MET A 247 -1.02 -16.56 -7.16
C MET A 247 0.08 -15.54 -6.85
N HIS A 248 0.34 -14.63 -7.82
CA HIS A 248 1.14 -13.44 -7.59
C HIS A 248 0.23 -12.31 -7.13
N VAL A 249 0.36 -11.91 -5.88
CA VAL A 249 -0.56 -10.95 -5.27
C VAL A 249 0.11 -9.59 -5.09
N LEU A 250 -0.50 -8.54 -5.67
CA LEU A 250 -0.17 -7.16 -5.39
C LEU A 250 -1.11 -6.61 -4.32
N VAL A 251 -0.56 -6.21 -3.19
CA VAL A 251 -1.31 -5.61 -2.07
C VAL A 251 -1.12 -4.09 -2.09
N ILE A 252 -2.21 -3.34 -2.11
CA ILE A 252 -2.19 -1.87 -1.98
C ILE A 252 -2.90 -1.49 -0.69
N LEU A 253 -2.20 -0.79 0.21
CA LEU A 253 -2.72 -0.34 1.49
C LEU A 253 -2.75 1.20 1.53
N THR A 254 -3.92 1.80 1.56
CA THR A 254 -4.11 3.27 1.63
C THR A 254 -5.18 3.63 2.66
N ASP A 255 -4.98 4.51 3.66
CA ASP A 255 -3.78 5.27 3.97
C ASP A 255 -3.12 4.74 5.25
N ILE A 256 -1.84 4.45 5.19
CA ILE A 256 -1.07 3.95 6.35
C ILE A 256 -0.97 5.03 7.44
N THR A 257 -1.09 6.31 7.11
CA THR A 257 -1.13 7.38 8.11
C THR A 257 -2.35 7.24 9.00
N ASN A 258 -3.52 6.93 8.44
CA ASN A 258 -4.73 6.68 9.20
C ASN A 258 -4.61 5.44 10.11
N TYR A 259 -3.89 4.41 9.65
CA TYR A 259 -3.55 3.25 10.47
C TYR A 259 -2.68 3.63 11.67
N CYS A 260 -1.61 4.40 11.46
CA CYS A 260 -0.72 4.85 12.52
C CYS A 260 -1.44 5.79 13.50
N ASP A 261 -2.34 6.64 13.01
CA ASP A 261 -3.18 7.49 13.86
C ASP A 261 -4.15 6.66 14.72
N ALA A 262 -4.67 5.57 14.19
CA ALA A 262 -5.46 4.61 14.98
C ALA A 262 -4.61 3.95 16.07
N LEU A 263 -3.35 3.58 15.81
CA LEU A 263 -2.43 3.09 16.84
C LEU A 263 -2.18 4.14 17.92
N ARG A 264 -1.97 5.40 17.53
CA ARG A 264 -1.79 6.53 18.46
C ARG A 264 -3.03 6.74 19.35
N GLU A 265 -4.23 6.69 18.74
CA GLU A 265 -5.48 6.82 19.50
C GLU A 265 -5.65 5.67 20.49
N LEU A 266 -5.38 4.43 20.07
CA LEU A 266 -5.45 3.25 20.94
C LEU A 266 -4.45 3.33 22.10
N ALA A 267 -3.19 3.72 21.83
CA ALA A 267 -2.16 3.91 22.85
C ALA A 267 -2.56 4.98 23.86
N ALA A 268 -3.12 6.10 23.39
CA ALA A 268 -3.63 7.16 24.27
C ALA A 268 -4.80 6.69 25.14
N MET A 269 -5.72 5.86 24.59
CA MET A 269 -6.82 5.29 25.38
C MET A 269 -6.34 4.33 26.48
N ARG A 270 -5.20 3.64 26.24
CA ARG A 270 -4.55 2.75 27.24
C ARG A 270 -3.70 3.51 28.25
N GLY A 271 -3.49 4.82 28.09
CA GLY A 271 -2.60 5.61 28.93
C GLY A 271 -1.12 5.26 28.75
N GLU A 272 -0.72 4.74 27.61
CA GLU A 272 0.67 4.44 27.29
C GLU A 272 1.51 5.71 27.18
N ILE A 273 2.79 5.62 27.56
CA ILE A 273 3.72 6.75 27.45
C ILE A 273 4.01 6.98 25.95
N PRO A 274 3.71 8.18 25.41
CA PRO A 274 3.93 8.46 24.01
C PRO A 274 5.42 8.59 23.70
N SER A 275 5.80 8.13 22.49
CA SER A 275 7.12 8.33 21.90
C SER A 275 7.10 9.55 20.96
N ARG A 276 7.95 9.55 19.93
CA ARG A 276 8.13 10.65 18.96
C ARG A 276 6.78 11.07 18.34
N ARG A 277 6.45 12.35 18.38
CA ARG A 277 5.19 12.97 17.87
C ARG A 277 3.91 12.31 18.41
N GLY A 278 3.95 11.70 19.59
CA GLY A 278 2.77 11.11 20.23
C GLY A 278 2.42 9.68 19.77
N TYR A 279 3.19 9.09 18.88
CA TYR A 279 3.00 7.70 18.44
C TYR A 279 3.51 6.71 19.49
N PRO A 280 2.96 5.48 19.55
CA PRO A 280 3.45 4.46 20.48
C PRO A 280 4.86 4.00 20.10
N GLY A 281 5.65 3.64 21.12
CA GLY A 281 7.04 3.19 20.93
C GLY A 281 7.18 1.93 20.08
N TYR A 282 6.12 1.11 20.01
CA TYR A 282 6.08 -0.13 19.22
C TYR A 282 5.62 0.06 17.77
N MET A 283 5.34 1.30 17.32
CA MET A 283 4.84 1.54 15.94
C MET A 283 5.76 0.95 14.86
N TYR A 284 7.09 0.98 15.06
CA TYR A 284 8.03 0.34 14.13
C TYR A 284 7.79 -1.16 14.02
N THR A 285 7.70 -1.85 15.16
CA THR A 285 7.49 -3.30 15.18
C THR A 285 6.13 -3.67 14.60
N ASP A 286 5.11 -2.85 14.84
CA ASP A 286 3.78 -3.08 14.32
C ASP A 286 3.72 -2.92 12.79
N LEU A 287 4.28 -1.83 12.23
CA LEU A 287 4.44 -1.65 10.80
C LEU A 287 5.29 -2.77 10.16
N ALA A 288 6.39 -3.16 10.81
CA ALA A 288 7.22 -4.27 10.35
C ALA A 288 6.41 -5.57 10.31
N SER A 289 5.56 -5.82 11.29
CA SER A 289 4.70 -7.02 11.33
C SER A 289 3.72 -7.10 10.15
N LEU A 290 3.31 -5.95 9.59
CA LEU A 290 2.49 -5.88 8.38
C LEU A 290 3.36 -6.07 7.13
N TYR A 291 4.39 -5.26 6.95
CA TYR A 291 5.16 -5.23 5.72
C TYR A 291 6.01 -6.48 5.50
N GLU A 292 6.48 -7.11 6.57
CA GLU A 292 7.26 -8.35 6.48
C GLU A 292 6.43 -9.60 6.16
N ARG A 293 5.12 -9.47 5.98
CA ARG A 293 4.26 -10.50 5.38
C ARG A 293 4.43 -10.60 3.87
N ALA A 294 4.95 -9.55 3.22
CA ALA A 294 5.29 -9.56 1.81
C ALA A 294 6.59 -10.30 1.51
N GLY A 295 6.73 -10.79 0.29
CA GLY A 295 7.95 -11.39 -0.22
C GLY A 295 7.71 -12.56 -1.14
N ARG A 296 8.80 -13.22 -1.49
CA ARG A 296 8.85 -14.52 -2.19
C ARG A 296 9.40 -15.57 -1.23
N ILE A 297 8.86 -16.76 -1.25
CA ILE A 297 9.24 -17.87 -0.33
C ILE A 297 9.73 -19.04 -1.15
N SER A 298 10.86 -19.62 -0.77
CA SER A 298 11.41 -20.81 -1.41
C SER A 298 10.45 -21.99 -1.33
N GLY A 299 10.21 -22.65 -2.48
CA GLY A 299 9.27 -23.75 -2.59
C GLY A 299 7.80 -23.36 -2.73
N ARG A 300 7.51 -22.06 -2.94
CA ARG A 300 6.18 -21.54 -3.29
C ARG A 300 6.27 -20.79 -4.64
N GLU A 301 5.30 -21.03 -5.50
CA GLU A 301 5.20 -20.32 -6.79
C GLU A 301 4.65 -18.91 -6.59
N GLY A 302 3.68 -18.73 -5.70
CA GLY A 302 3.08 -17.46 -5.38
C GLY A 302 4.03 -16.44 -4.74
N SER A 303 3.58 -15.20 -4.67
CA SER A 303 4.35 -14.10 -4.04
C SER A 303 3.43 -12.98 -3.59
N ILE A 304 3.89 -12.17 -2.63
CA ILE A 304 3.19 -10.98 -2.16
C ILE A 304 4.09 -9.77 -2.36
N THR A 305 3.62 -8.80 -3.14
CA THR A 305 4.24 -7.50 -3.34
C THR A 305 3.38 -6.45 -2.67
N ILE A 306 3.95 -5.49 -1.94
CA ILE A 306 3.16 -4.49 -1.20
C ILE A 306 3.51 -3.08 -1.68
N ILE A 307 2.46 -2.27 -1.93
CA ILE A 307 2.54 -0.82 -2.09
C ILE A 307 1.78 -0.18 -0.91
N PRO A 308 2.47 0.14 0.20
CA PRO A 308 1.87 0.96 1.24
C PRO A 308 1.83 2.41 0.76
N ILE A 309 0.67 3.06 0.86
CA ILE A 309 0.51 4.48 0.55
C ILE A 309 0.31 5.22 1.86
N LEU A 310 1.05 6.31 2.05
CA LEU A 310 0.94 7.13 3.24
C LEU A 310 0.90 8.63 2.89
N THR A 311 0.17 9.39 3.67
CA THR A 311 0.13 10.85 3.58
C THR A 311 1.04 11.45 4.64
N MET A 312 2.09 12.15 4.19
CA MET A 312 3.03 12.83 5.10
C MET A 312 2.36 14.10 5.66
N PRO A 313 2.21 14.20 7.00
CA PRO A 313 1.79 15.48 7.60
C PRO A 313 2.80 16.58 7.26
N ASP A 314 2.30 17.74 6.83
CA ASP A 314 3.09 18.91 6.43
C ASP A 314 4.10 18.64 5.30
N ASP A 315 3.88 17.63 4.47
CA ASP A 315 4.80 17.15 3.44
C ASP A 315 6.21 16.77 4.00
N ASP A 316 6.29 16.46 5.29
CA ASP A 316 7.54 16.17 6.01
C ASP A 316 7.95 14.71 5.86
N ILE A 317 8.89 14.44 4.96
CA ILE A 317 9.45 13.09 4.74
C ILE A 317 10.20 12.54 5.97
N THR A 318 10.58 13.41 6.93
CA THR A 318 11.21 13.00 8.20
C THR A 318 10.18 12.68 9.30
N HIS A 319 8.89 12.74 8.96
CA HIS A 319 7.82 12.34 9.88
C HIS A 319 7.97 10.86 10.27
N PRO A 320 7.73 10.47 11.54
CA PRO A 320 7.95 9.09 12.01
C PRO A 320 7.30 8.00 11.13
N ILE A 321 6.13 8.25 10.55
CA ILE A 321 5.46 7.28 9.68
C ILE A 321 6.26 7.04 8.40
N ALA A 322 6.67 8.11 7.72
CA ALA A 322 7.47 8.02 6.50
C ALA A 322 8.87 7.45 6.78
N ASP A 323 9.54 7.98 7.81
CA ASP A 323 10.87 7.56 8.25
C ASP A 323 10.92 6.05 8.57
N LEU A 324 10.01 5.55 9.42
CA LEU A 324 9.96 4.14 9.79
C LEU A 324 9.55 3.24 8.59
N THR A 325 8.62 3.69 7.77
CA THR A 325 8.24 2.95 6.55
C THR A 325 9.44 2.82 5.60
N GLY A 326 10.21 3.89 5.39
CA GLY A 326 11.40 3.88 4.55
C GLY A 326 12.51 2.94 5.05
N TYR A 327 12.61 2.72 6.36
CA TYR A 327 13.56 1.75 6.94
C TYR A 327 13.15 0.29 6.68
N ILE A 328 11.85 0.00 6.65
CA ILE A 328 11.35 -1.39 6.51
C ILE A 328 11.29 -1.82 5.04
N THR A 329 11.13 -0.86 4.12
CA THR A 329 10.83 -1.10 2.71
C THR A 329 12.05 -0.97 1.79
N GLU A 330 11.95 -1.43 0.54
CA GLU A 330 13.05 -1.43 -0.43
C GLU A 330 12.98 -0.24 -1.41
N GLY A 331 12.73 0.95 -0.90
CA GLY A 331 12.65 2.18 -1.69
C GLY A 331 11.46 3.04 -1.32
N GLN A 332 11.13 4.00 -2.19
CA GLN A 332 9.97 4.89 -2.02
C GLN A 332 9.66 5.61 -3.33
N ILE A 333 8.38 5.85 -3.59
CA ILE A 333 7.89 6.77 -4.61
C ILE A 333 7.39 8.02 -3.86
N VAL A 334 7.87 9.19 -4.22
CA VAL A 334 7.49 10.44 -3.57
C VAL A 334 6.68 11.30 -4.53
N LEU A 335 5.54 11.83 -4.07
CA LEU A 335 4.73 12.74 -4.85
C LEU A 335 5.14 14.20 -4.62
N SER A 336 5.23 14.96 -5.69
CA SER A 336 5.70 16.34 -5.72
C SER A 336 4.55 17.34 -5.82
N ARG A 337 4.40 18.19 -4.81
CA ARG A 337 3.46 19.31 -4.86
C ARG A 337 3.82 20.35 -5.93
N ALA A 338 5.09 20.46 -6.31
CA ALA A 338 5.54 21.34 -7.37
C ALA A 338 5.06 20.88 -8.75
N LEU A 339 5.14 19.58 -9.03
CA LEU A 339 4.63 18.99 -10.27
C LEU A 339 3.10 19.04 -10.33
N GLU A 340 2.41 18.79 -9.21
CA GLU A 340 0.95 18.91 -9.13
C GLU A 340 0.48 20.34 -9.48
N ARG A 341 1.18 21.39 -8.98
CA ARG A 341 0.88 22.78 -9.35
C ARG A 341 1.08 23.07 -10.83
N LYS A 342 1.99 22.36 -11.48
CA LYS A 342 2.20 22.40 -12.94
C LYS A 342 1.16 21.58 -13.70
N ARG A 343 0.24 20.88 -13.00
CA ARG A 343 -0.75 19.94 -13.56
C ARG A 343 -0.10 18.74 -14.27
N ILE A 344 1.05 18.30 -13.79
CA ILE A 344 1.71 17.06 -14.22
C ILE A 344 1.10 15.90 -13.42
N TYR A 345 0.54 14.92 -14.09
CA TYR A 345 -0.01 13.71 -13.47
C TYR A 345 0.58 12.46 -14.13
N PRO A 346 0.99 11.45 -13.34
CA PRO A 346 1.15 11.49 -11.88
C PRO A 346 2.30 12.40 -11.45
N PRO A 347 2.16 13.18 -10.36
CA PRO A 347 3.17 14.13 -9.93
C PRO A 347 4.31 13.45 -9.15
N ILE A 348 4.99 12.48 -9.75
CA ILE A 348 6.07 11.71 -9.13
C ILE A 348 7.38 12.49 -9.19
N ASP A 349 7.99 12.72 -8.02
CA ASP A 349 9.29 13.35 -7.89
C ASP A 349 10.40 12.35 -8.25
N VAL A 350 11.09 12.58 -9.35
CA VAL A 350 12.15 11.70 -9.86
C VAL A 350 13.36 11.65 -8.93
N PHE A 351 13.67 12.75 -8.23
CA PHE A 351 14.88 12.83 -7.40
C PHE A 351 14.71 12.26 -6.00
N LEU A 352 13.52 12.35 -5.44
CA LEU A 352 13.20 11.82 -4.12
C LEU A 352 12.71 10.38 -4.18
N SER A 353 12.33 9.90 -5.37
CA SER A 353 11.90 8.52 -5.57
C SER A 353 13.10 7.59 -5.82
N LEU A 354 13.02 6.38 -5.29
CA LEU A 354 14.08 5.38 -5.39
C LEU A 354 13.48 3.98 -5.26
N SER A 355 13.81 3.09 -6.19
CA SER A 355 13.63 1.64 -6.01
C SER A 355 15.00 0.97 -5.84
N ARG A 356 15.23 0.35 -4.69
CA ARG A 356 16.50 -0.36 -4.42
C ARG A 356 16.63 -1.64 -5.23
N MET A 357 15.52 -2.12 -5.77
CA MET A 357 15.45 -3.34 -6.60
C MET A 357 15.48 -3.02 -8.10
N MET A 358 15.87 -1.79 -8.48
CA MET A 358 15.88 -1.35 -9.88
C MET A 358 16.68 -2.32 -10.78
N LYS A 359 17.87 -2.72 -10.34
CA LYS A 359 18.76 -3.59 -11.13
C LYS A 359 18.25 -5.01 -11.31
N GLU A 360 17.50 -5.51 -10.32
CA GLU A 360 16.91 -6.85 -10.33
C GLU A 360 15.66 -6.92 -11.20
N GLY A 361 15.02 -5.77 -11.43
CA GLY A 361 13.75 -5.68 -12.17
C GLY A 361 13.88 -5.31 -13.64
N ILE A 362 15.07 -4.89 -14.12
CA ILE A 362 15.24 -4.37 -15.48
C ILE A 362 16.28 -5.14 -16.29
N GLY A 363 16.27 -4.94 -17.60
CA GLY A 363 17.20 -5.56 -18.55
C GLY A 363 16.67 -6.82 -19.19
N GLU A 364 17.54 -7.55 -19.88
CA GLU A 364 17.20 -8.75 -20.64
C GLU A 364 16.44 -9.79 -19.78
N GLY A 365 15.31 -10.25 -20.29
CA GLY A 365 14.42 -11.18 -19.58
C GLY A 365 13.32 -10.54 -18.74
N ASN A 366 13.49 -9.30 -18.30
CA ASN A 366 12.49 -8.53 -17.56
C ASN A 366 11.87 -7.43 -18.40
N THR A 367 12.70 -6.50 -18.86
CA THR A 367 12.30 -5.37 -19.71
C THR A 367 13.12 -5.38 -21.01
N ARG A 368 13.54 -4.22 -21.52
CA ARG A 368 14.41 -4.11 -22.68
C ARG A 368 15.88 -3.95 -22.24
N GLU A 369 16.82 -4.46 -23.02
CA GLU A 369 18.23 -4.52 -22.67
C GLU A 369 18.89 -3.15 -22.40
N ASP A 370 18.39 -2.09 -23.04
CA ASP A 370 18.88 -0.71 -22.88
C ASP A 370 18.28 0.02 -21.66
N HIS A 371 17.32 -0.56 -20.95
CA HIS A 371 16.55 0.11 -19.90
C HIS A 371 17.43 0.78 -18.83
N ASN A 372 18.48 0.10 -18.36
CA ASN A 372 19.39 0.69 -17.37
C ASN A 372 20.09 1.95 -17.90
N ASN A 373 20.49 1.95 -19.17
CA ASN A 373 21.13 3.10 -19.81
C ASN A 373 20.14 4.26 -19.97
N VAL A 374 18.89 3.93 -20.40
CA VAL A 374 17.81 4.91 -20.52
C VAL A 374 17.49 5.54 -19.15
N PHE A 375 17.39 4.73 -18.09
CA PHE A 375 17.19 5.24 -16.74
C PHE A 375 18.28 6.24 -16.33
N MET A 376 19.55 5.85 -16.46
CA MET A 376 20.68 6.70 -16.07
C MET A 376 20.73 8.00 -16.86
N GLN A 377 20.52 7.94 -18.19
CA GLN A 377 20.53 9.10 -19.06
C GLN A 377 19.34 10.02 -18.79
N SER A 378 18.13 9.48 -18.59
CA SER A 378 16.94 10.23 -18.23
C SER A 378 17.15 11.03 -16.95
N TYR A 379 17.67 10.37 -15.90
CA TYR A 379 17.96 11.01 -14.63
C TYR A 379 18.99 12.16 -14.79
N ALA A 380 20.09 11.92 -15.52
CA ALA A 380 21.14 12.92 -15.74
C ALA A 380 20.59 14.11 -16.57
N THR A 381 19.84 13.86 -17.63
CA THR A 381 19.27 14.89 -18.49
C THR A 381 18.27 15.77 -17.72
N TYR A 382 17.40 15.14 -16.92
CA TYR A 382 16.42 15.86 -16.11
C TYR A 382 17.09 16.67 -14.99
N ALA A 383 18.15 16.13 -14.37
CA ALA A 383 18.93 16.82 -13.34
C ALA A 383 19.61 18.08 -13.90
N GLU A 384 20.27 17.98 -15.07
CA GLU A 384 20.91 19.12 -15.75
C GLU A 384 19.89 20.19 -16.10
N GLY A 385 18.75 19.82 -16.68
CA GLY A 385 17.69 20.79 -17.02
C GLY A 385 17.12 21.50 -15.80
N ASN A 386 16.91 20.81 -14.68
CA ASN A 386 16.46 21.46 -13.44
C ASN A 386 17.50 22.40 -12.84
N TYR A 387 18.77 22.02 -12.86
CA TYR A 387 19.88 22.89 -12.44
C TYR A 387 19.92 24.16 -13.30
N LEU A 388 19.82 24.05 -14.61
CA LEU A 388 19.78 25.16 -15.53
C LEU A 388 18.54 26.05 -15.34
N ARG A 389 17.39 25.47 -14.98
CA ARG A 389 16.17 26.22 -14.64
C ARG A 389 16.37 27.08 -13.40
N GLU A 390 17.05 26.57 -12.37
CA GLU A 390 17.41 27.33 -11.17
C GLU A 390 18.37 28.47 -11.51
N ILE A 391 19.41 28.20 -12.29
CA ILE A 391 20.37 29.20 -12.74
C ILE A 391 19.66 30.28 -13.56
N SER A 392 18.82 29.92 -14.52
CA SER A 392 18.12 30.87 -15.38
C SER A 392 17.24 31.85 -14.59
N THR A 393 16.74 31.44 -13.43
CA THR A 393 15.98 32.30 -12.53
C THR A 393 16.85 33.42 -11.93
N VAL A 394 18.14 33.19 -11.77
CA VAL A 394 19.12 34.12 -11.17
C VAL A 394 19.76 35.03 -12.22
N ILE A 395 20.23 34.44 -13.34
CA ILE A 395 21.01 35.17 -14.35
C ILE A 395 20.21 35.61 -15.58
N GLY A 396 18.97 35.16 -15.70
CA GLY A 396 18.11 35.39 -16.87
C GLY A 396 18.33 34.34 -17.96
N SER A 397 17.28 33.98 -18.68
CA SER A 397 17.30 32.98 -19.75
C SER A 397 18.17 33.39 -20.98
N GLU A 398 18.42 34.68 -21.14
CA GLU A 398 19.25 35.22 -22.22
C GLU A 398 20.73 34.90 -22.07
N ALA A 399 21.18 34.64 -20.82
CA ALA A 399 22.59 34.29 -20.52
C ALA A 399 22.93 32.82 -20.77
N LEU A 400 21.94 31.97 -21.05
CA LEU A 400 22.13 30.56 -21.33
C LEU A 400 22.67 30.32 -22.74
N SER A 401 23.60 29.35 -22.86
CA SER A 401 24.08 28.89 -24.15
C SER A 401 22.99 28.12 -24.94
N ASP A 402 23.16 27.93 -26.23
CA ASP A 402 22.23 27.15 -27.05
C ASP A 402 22.12 25.69 -26.55
N ARG A 403 23.24 25.12 -26.08
CA ARG A 403 23.23 23.79 -25.45
C ARG A 403 22.39 23.76 -24.17
N ASP A 404 22.50 24.78 -23.31
CA ASP A 404 21.74 24.86 -22.06
C ASP A 404 20.22 24.96 -22.35
N ARG A 405 19.85 25.68 -23.39
CA ARG A 405 18.45 25.79 -23.86
C ARG A 405 17.90 24.42 -24.30
N ILE A 406 18.70 23.64 -25.03
CA ILE A 406 18.30 22.28 -25.44
C ILE A 406 18.05 21.41 -24.20
N TYR A 407 18.87 21.50 -23.15
CA TYR A 407 18.65 20.73 -21.91
C TYR A 407 17.40 21.22 -21.14
N LEU A 408 17.12 22.52 -21.13
CA LEU A 408 15.88 23.03 -20.56
C LEU A 408 14.65 22.51 -21.31
N ASP A 409 14.67 22.59 -22.63
CA ASP A 409 13.57 22.08 -23.48
C ASP A 409 13.40 20.57 -23.30
N ALA A 410 14.49 19.80 -23.23
CA ALA A 410 14.45 18.37 -22.96
C ALA A 410 13.86 18.05 -21.57
N SER A 411 14.20 18.85 -20.56
CA SER A 411 13.63 18.72 -19.20
C SER A 411 12.13 19.03 -19.17
N ASP A 412 11.70 20.08 -19.88
CA ASP A 412 10.29 20.43 -19.97
C ASP A 412 9.48 19.34 -20.71
N ARG A 413 10.01 18.80 -21.82
CA ARG A 413 9.41 17.64 -22.50
C ARG A 413 9.41 16.39 -21.63
N PHE A 414 10.43 16.17 -20.83
CA PHE A 414 10.47 15.06 -19.89
C PHE A 414 9.32 15.13 -18.88
N GLU A 415 9.05 16.32 -18.31
CA GLU A 415 7.89 16.51 -17.44
C GLU A 415 6.57 16.27 -18.19
N GLN A 416 6.42 16.77 -19.42
CA GLN A 416 5.15 16.76 -20.16
C GLN A 416 4.88 15.46 -20.92
N GLU A 417 5.90 14.77 -21.42
CA GLU A 417 5.73 13.58 -22.27
C GLU A 417 6.08 12.29 -21.55
N PHE A 418 7.10 12.30 -20.66
CA PHE A 418 7.53 11.11 -19.95
C PHE A 418 6.81 10.95 -18.60
N ILE A 419 6.84 11.98 -17.74
CA ILE A 419 6.18 11.89 -16.42
C ILE A 419 4.67 12.01 -16.59
N SER A 420 4.20 13.02 -17.35
CA SER A 420 2.77 13.26 -17.53
C SER A 420 2.10 12.16 -18.35
N GLN A 421 1.00 11.65 -17.81
CA GLN A 421 0.22 10.57 -18.39
C GLN A 421 -1.24 10.69 -17.98
N ASP A 422 -2.17 10.34 -18.85
CA ASP A 422 -3.59 10.27 -18.49
C ASP A 422 -3.84 9.15 -17.48
N GLU A 423 -4.74 9.38 -16.51
CA GLU A 423 -5.04 8.40 -15.44
C GLU A 423 -5.66 7.09 -15.95
N PHE A 424 -6.26 7.11 -17.15
CA PHE A 424 -6.85 5.93 -17.78
C PHE A 424 -5.95 5.29 -18.85
N TYR A 425 -4.84 5.95 -19.19
CA TYR A 425 -3.91 5.42 -20.18
C TYR A 425 -2.86 4.51 -19.53
N ARG A 426 -2.84 3.25 -19.95
CA ARG A 426 -1.76 2.32 -19.60
C ARG A 426 -0.63 2.50 -20.62
N ARG A 427 0.53 2.93 -20.17
CA ARG A 427 1.73 2.98 -20.99
C ARG A 427 2.61 1.77 -20.70
N SER A 428 2.94 1.00 -21.74
CA SER A 428 3.85 -0.14 -21.59
C SER A 428 5.28 0.33 -21.29
N VAL A 429 6.11 -0.58 -20.78
CA VAL A 429 7.53 -0.28 -20.56
C VAL A 429 8.25 0.02 -21.88
N GLU A 430 7.87 -0.64 -22.98
CA GLU A 430 8.39 -0.39 -24.31
C GLU A 430 8.08 1.04 -24.76
N GLU A 431 6.82 1.48 -24.67
CA GLU A 431 6.41 2.86 -25.00
C GLU A 431 7.09 3.89 -24.07
N THR A 432 7.29 3.55 -22.81
CA THR A 432 8.00 4.38 -21.83
C THR A 432 9.45 4.63 -22.27
N LEU A 433 10.14 3.56 -22.67
CA LEU A 433 11.53 3.66 -23.14
C LEU A 433 11.62 4.39 -24.49
N GLU A 434 10.67 4.19 -25.40
CA GLU A 434 10.60 4.93 -26.66
C GLU A 434 10.37 6.43 -26.43
N THR A 435 9.52 6.79 -25.47
CA THR A 435 9.31 8.20 -25.11
C THR A 435 10.62 8.85 -24.61
N ALA A 436 11.39 8.13 -23.81
CA ALA A 436 12.72 8.63 -23.37
C ALA A 436 13.67 8.81 -24.57
N TRP A 437 13.74 7.86 -25.50
CA TRP A 437 14.55 7.98 -26.70
C TRP A 437 14.14 9.15 -27.60
N ASN A 438 12.86 9.44 -27.71
CA ASN A 438 12.36 10.62 -28.43
C ASN A 438 12.85 11.93 -27.79
N ILE A 439 12.95 11.98 -26.46
CA ILE A 439 13.53 13.13 -25.75
C ILE A 439 15.04 13.21 -25.99
N PHE A 440 15.74 12.09 -25.93
CA PHE A 440 17.20 12.03 -26.17
C PHE A 440 17.58 12.45 -27.60
N SER A 441 16.68 12.30 -28.58
CA SER A 441 16.94 12.76 -29.95
C SER A 441 17.10 14.28 -30.09
N MET A 442 16.70 15.05 -29.06
CA MET A 442 16.94 16.50 -29.02
C MET A 442 18.38 16.84 -28.59
N LEU A 443 19.03 15.94 -27.86
CA LEU A 443 20.36 16.17 -27.32
C LEU A 443 21.44 15.88 -28.38
N PRO A 444 22.60 16.59 -28.33
CA PRO A 444 23.75 16.16 -29.11
C PRO A 444 24.16 14.72 -28.77
N VAL A 445 24.46 13.93 -29.78
CA VAL A 445 24.81 12.50 -29.60
C VAL A 445 26.01 12.33 -28.65
N GLU A 446 26.94 13.29 -28.67
CA GLU A 446 28.11 13.34 -27.78
C GLU A 446 27.76 13.53 -26.29
N ASP A 447 26.53 13.93 -25.97
CA ASP A 447 26.02 14.10 -24.60
C ASP A 447 25.30 12.84 -24.08
N LEU A 448 25.03 11.85 -24.92
CA LEU A 448 24.46 10.56 -24.55
C LEU A 448 25.54 9.61 -23.95
N LYS A 449 26.32 10.12 -22.99
CA LYS A 449 27.50 9.43 -22.44
C LYS A 449 27.20 8.23 -21.56
N LEU A 450 25.97 8.13 -21.06
CA LEU A 450 25.55 7.04 -20.18
C LEU A 450 24.89 5.90 -20.98
N ILE A 451 24.83 6.03 -22.30
CA ILE A 451 24.27 5.04 -23.21
C ILE A 451 25.39 4.41 -24.05
N GLN A 452 25.34 3.09 -24.21
CA GLN A 452 26.28 2.37 -25.06
C GLN A 452 26.02 2.69 -26.54
N GLU A 453 27.09 2.80 -27.34
CA GLU A 453 26.97 3.16 -28.77
C GLU A 453 26.07 2.22 -29.57
N GLU A 454 26.04 0.94 -29.23
CA GLU A 454 25.15 -0.04 -29.88
C GLU A 454 23.68 0.29 -29.71
N TYR A 455 23.28 0.77 -28.51
CA TYR A 455 21.90 1.17 -28.23
C TYR A 455 21.57 2.50 -28.90
N ILE A 456 22.50 3.44 -28.95
CA ILE A 456 22.34 4.69 -29.70
C ILE A 456 22.05 4.38 -31.19
N LYS A 457 22.82 3.47 -31.80
CA LYS A 457 22.62 3.06 -33.18
C LYS A 457 21.30 2.33 -33.41
N LYS A 458 20.81 1.62 -32.39
CA LYS A 458 19.61 0.77 -32.52
C LYS A 458 18.32 1.51 -32.22
N TYR A 459 18.31 2.43 -31.25
CA TYR A 459 17.09 3.01 -30.72
C TYR A 459 16.95 4.52 -30.90
N LEU A 460 18.05 5.26 -31.16
CA LEU A 460 17.93 6.69 -31.38
C LEU A 460 17.17 6.95 -32.70
N PRO A 461 16.02 7.67 -32.65
CA PRO A 461 15.28 8.00 -33.84
C PRO A 461 16.17 8.74 -34.85
N GLU A 462 16.09 8.37 -36.15
CA GLU A 462 16.71 9.16 -37.22
C GLU A 462 16.02 10.52 -37.23
N THR A 463 16.69 11.53 -36.67
CA THR A 463 16.24 12.91 -36.76
C THR A 463 16.19 13.27 -38.27
N SER A 464 15.00 13.59 -38.72
CA SER A 464 14.86 14.22 -40.04
C SER A 464 15.81 15.41 -40.10
N LYS A 465 16.86 15.32 -40.90
CA LYS A 465 17.84 16.37 -41.17
C LYS A 465 17.19 17.62 -41.73
#